data_dee9b6795747fed5654d1fff3ac79b23
#
_entry.id   dee9b6795747fed5654d1fff3ac79b23
#
_cell.length_a   1.000
_cell.length_b   1.000
_cell.length_c   1.000
_cell.angle_alpha   90.00
_cell.angle_beta   90.00
_cell.angle_gamma   90.00
#
_symmetry.space_group_name_H-M   'P 1'
#
loop_
_entity.id
_entity.type
_entity.pdbx_description
1 polymer ?
#
loop_
_entity_poly.entity_id
_entity_poly.type
_entity_poly.pdbx_seq_one_letter_code
_entity_poly.pdbx_strand_id
1 'polypeptide(L)'
;MNDTNDREPCLRFGHVIYDLTACQLIDQEGLPIALRDKSLRVLGKLAAHNEVTIGKDELIHAAWPGKFVSDDSLVQCIKDIRFALEDSGRQYLRTAIGRGYSLHGVSEIPVEPGELPKLYISMLRATAHSPELAEIAEVITEELIIGLSPRSGLIVTSDEEQRKDVDYAIDGRVSQSGEHLRVFVQLIRGKSGDVAFAETWNSLMSEAEDLPRQIAERVDNVLRVHMFNFAGEKHIDRKNDELNTQELLAKAAYHMSRIQMHNRDVARDAMTVAIEREPENAIALAMRASTSVISVLQEGPKKVPDPPEYVIELANRAVGIASHIDFVMLTRGCVRMWLNADHDGARADFNRALEISPAFHLAHQFLATSEILSGEHERGIQRVKKFIDLSPATNPRYPHYLTLLALGQILAGYESAAVQTSRESHDRAPNDHWCKFVYATAAASSPKITTTQDFKRMIVSTDLPFTHFRDLPFTNSRDVEVLEERLALAGYPATS
;
A
#
# COMPACT_ATOMS: atom_id res chain seq x y z
N MET A 1 -1.14 -20.45 -32.24
CA MET A 1 -0.34 -19.41 -32.91
C MET A 1 -0.06 -18.41 -31.83
N ASN A 2 1.22 -18.28 -31.52
CA ASN A 2 1.73 -17.58 -30.35
C ASN A 2 1.50 -16.07 -30.47
N ASP A 3 0.70 -15.50 -29.59
CA ASP A 3 0.85 -14.09 -29.23
C ASP A 3 1.61 -14.03 -27.89
N THR A 4 2.91 -14.01 -28.01
CA THR A 4 3.81 -13.61 -26.94
C THR A 4 3.64 -12.11 -26.79
N ASN A 5 3.05 -11.71 -25.68
CA ASN A 5 2.93 -10.33 -25.24
C ASN A 5 4.36 -9.85 -24.86
N ASP A 6 5.12 -9.36 -25.85
CA ASP A 6 6.44 -8.76 -25.68
C ASP A 6 6.30 -7.42 -24.95
N ARG A 7 6.23 -7.46 -23.63
CA ARG A 7 6.56 -6.28 -22.83
C ARG A 7 8.08 -6.25 -22.68
N GLU A 8 8.68 -5.28 -23.34
CA GLU A 8 10.12 -5.07 -23.32
C GLU A 8 10.61 -4.70 -21.91
N PRO A 9 11.78 -5.24 -21.48
CA PRO A 9 12.30 -5.05 -20.14
C PRO A 9 12.68 -3.59 -19.85
N CYS A 10 12.64 -3.19 -18.57
CA CYS A 10 13.25 -1.95 -18.12
C CYS A 10 14.76 -2.09 -18.01
N LEU A 11 15.51 -1.02 -18.21
CA LEU A 11 16.95 -0.98 -17.99
C LEU A 11 17.27 -0.10 -16.79
N ARG A 12 18.04 -0.63 -15.84
CA ARG A 12 18.51 0.11 -14.67
C ARG A 12 19.96 0.59 -14.86
N PHE A 13 20.18 1.84 -14.48
CA PHE A 13 21.49 2.53 -14.51
C PHE A 13 21.74 3.16 -13.13
N GLY A 14 22.21 2.39 -12.18
CA GLY A 14 22.33 2.85 -10.79
C GLY A 14 21.01 3.28 -10.21
N HIS A 15 20.79 4.58 -10.08
CA HIS A 15 19.58 5.18 -9.51
C HIS A 15 18.50 5.52 -10.54
N VAL A 16 18.83 5.41 -11.82
CA VAL A 16 17.95 5.78 -12.93
C VAL A 16 17.42 4.53 -13.61
N ILE A 17 16.15 4.52 -13.94
CA ILE A 17 15.47 3.45 -14.67
C ILE A 17 14.96 4.01 -15.99
N TYR A 18 15.20 3.29 -17.08
CA TYR A 18 14.60 3.55 -18.38
C TYR A 18 13.50 2.53 -18.66
N ASP A 19 12.26 2.99 -18.71
CA ASP A 19 11.10 2.21 -19.14
C ASP A 19 11.10 2.16 -20.68
N LEU A 20 11.36 0.98 -21.23
CA LEU A 20 11.39 0.75 -22.67
C LEU A 20 10.02 0.87 -23.33
N THR A 21 8.95 0.58 -22.58
CA THR A 21 7.56 0.64 -23.08
C THR A 21 7.05 2.09 -23.08
N ALA A 22 7.24 2.79 -21.96
CA ALA A 22 6.86 4.20 -21.84
C ALA A 22 7.85 5.13 -22.52
N CYS A 23 9.03 4.63 -22.97
CA CYS A 23 10.14 5.42 -23.50
C CYS A 23 10.52 6.59 -22.57
N GLN A 24 10.62 6.36 -21.27
CA GLN A 24 10.79 7.39 -20.26
C GLN A 24 11.90 7.02 -19.28
N LEU A 25 12.71 8.04 -18.89
CA LEU A 25 13.61 7.92 -17.73
C LEU A 25 12.87 8.34 -16.46
N ILE A 26 13.05 7.57 -15.41
CA ILE A 26 12.55 7.86 -14.06
C ILE A 26 13.69 7.74 -13.06
N ASP A 27 13.66 8.57 -12.03
CA ASP A 27 14.59 8.49 -10.90
C ASP A 27 14.14 7.42 -9.90
N GLN A 28 14.89 7.27 -8.78
CA GLN A 28 14.56 6.36 -7.69
C GLN A 28 13.22 6.68 -7.01
N GLU A 29 12.76 7.91 -7.14
CA GLU A 29 11.51 8.40 -6.56
C GLU A 29 10.32 8.17 -7.51
N GLY A 30 10.58 7.60 -8.70
CA GLY A 30 9.59 7.38 -9.75
C GLY A 30 9.20 8.66 -10.50
N LEU A 31 9.97 9.76 -10.31
CA LEU A 31 9.71 11.01 -11.00
C LEU A 31 10.37 11.01 -12.39
N PRO A 32 9.69 11.54 -13.41
CA PRO A 32 10.24 11.62 -14.75
C PRO A 32 11.50 12.51 -14.79
N ILE A 33 12.59 11.96 -15.30
CA ILE A 33 13.79 12.73 -15.62
C ILE A 33 13.63 13.33 -17.01
N ALA A 34 13.59 14.66 -17.08
CA ALA A 34 13.42 15.35 -18.34
C ALA A 34 14.63 15.17 -19.27
N LEU A 35 14.40 14.61 -20.44
CA LEU A 35 15.38 14.48 -21.51
C LEU A 35 14.82 15.07 -22.81
N ARG A 36 15.67 15.76 -23.60
CA ARG A 36 15.23 16.33 -24.88
C ARG A 36 14.79 15.21 -25.84
N ASP A 37 13.75 15.46 -26.65
CA ASP A 37 13.16 14.48 -27.60
C ASP A 37 14.21 13.72 -28.41
N LYS A 38 15.24 14.42 -28.96
CA LYS A 38 16.31 13.78 -29.74
C LYS A 38 17.19 12.88 -28.90
N SER A 39 17.53 13.31 -27.70
CA SER A 39 18.32 12.52 -26.75
C SER A 39 17.53 11.30 -26.27
N LEU A 40 16.21 11.43 -26.07
CA LEU A 40 15.35 10.31 -25.71
C LEU A 40 15.25 9.27 -26.83
N ARG A 41 15.15 9.68 -28.10
CA ARG A 41 15.17 8.76 -29.27
C ARG A 41 16.50 8.03 -29.42
N VAL A 42 17.64 8.73 -29.18
CA VAL A 42 18.95 8.10 -29.18
C VAL A 42 19.05 7.06 -28.04
N LEU A 43 18.58 7.43 -26.85
CA LEU A 43 18.54 6.51 -25.69
C LEU A 43 17.65 5.30 -26.00
N GLY A 44 16.45 5.49 -26.53
CA GLY A 44 15.53 4.39 -26.87
C GLY A 44 16.15 3.41 -27.88
N LYS A 45 16.85 3.93 -28.91
CA LYS A 45 17.54 3.08 -29.88
C LYS A 45 18.67 2.28 -29.24
N LEU A 46 19.45 2.90 -28.34
CA LEU A 46 20.53 2.22 -27.60
C LEU A 46 19.99 1.20 -26.62
N ALA A 47 18.89 1.53 -25.94
CA ALA A 47 18.26 0.68 -24.97
C ALA A 47 17.64 -0.59 -25.59
N ALA A 48 17.00 -0.46 -26.74
CA ALA A 48 16.49 -1.59 -27.52
C ALA A 48 17.57 -2.58 -27.96
N HIS A 49 18.86 -2.17 -27.91
CA HIS A 49 20.00 -2.99 -28.26
C HIS A 49 21.05 -2.94 -27.14
N ASN A 50 20.59 -3.13 -25.90
CA ASN A 50 21.46 -3.10 -24.71
C ASN A 50 22.69 -3.98 -24.91
N GLU A 51 23.87 -3.49 -24.49
CA GLU A 51 25.19 -4.11 -24.65
C GLU A 51 25.71 -4.21 -26.08
N VAL A 52 24.95 -3.85 -27.11
CA VAL A 52 25.36 -3.84 -28.50
C VAL A 52 25.87 -2.47 -28.91
N THR A 53 26.99 -2.41 -29.66
CA THR A 53 27.49 -1.14 -30.23
C THR A 53 26.70 -0.76 -31.48
N ILE A 54 26.07 0.42 -31.45
CA ILE A 54 25.31 1.01 -32.57
C ILE A 54 26.14 2.08 -33.22
N GLY A 55 26.16 2.06 -34.55
CA GLY A 55 26.91 3.02 -35.37
C GLY A 55 26.34 4.44 -35.27
N LYS A 56 27.20 5.46 -35.46
CA LYS A 56 26.79 6.86 -35.37
C LYS A 56 25.70 7.20 -36.39
N ASP A 57 25.85 6.73 -37.63
CA ASP A 57 24.89 7.00 -38.72
C ASP A 57 23.50 6.40 -38.39
N GLU A 58 23.46 5.23 -37.77
CA GLU A 58 22.24 4.56 -37.35
C GLU A 58 21.54 5.33 -36.22
N LEU A 59 22.29 5.84 -35.23
CA LEU A 59 21.78 6.68 -34.16
C LEU A 59 21.27 8.03 -34.68
N ILE A 60 21.98 8.63 -35.63
CA ILE A 60 21.56 9.87 -36.28
C ILE A 60 20.25 9.63 -37.05
N HIS A 61 20.19 8.55 -37.82
CA HIS A 61 18.97 8.22 -38.57
C HIS A 61 17.76 7.98 -37.67
N ALA A 62 17.94 7.33 -36.54
CA ALA A 62 16.88 7.08 -35.56
C ALA A 62 16.35 8.38 -34.93
N ALA A 63 17.23 9.33 -34.60
CA ALA A 63 16.83 10.58 -33.95
C ALA A 63 16.40 11.70 -34.91
N TRP A 64 16.94 11.70 -36.16
CA TRP A 64 16.66 12.73 -37.19
C TRP A 64 16.31 12.08 -38.56
N PRO A 65 15.20 11.35 -38.67
CA PRO A 65 14.83 10.70 -39.92
C PRO A 65 14.71 11.71 -41.05
N GLY A 66 15.40 11.45 -42.16
CA GLY A 66 15.38 12.28 -43.36
C GLY A 66 16.09 13.63 -43.25
N LYS A 67 16.88 13.88 -42.20
CA LYS A 67 17.65 15.13 -42.06
C LYS A 67 19.14 14.85 -42.00
N PHE A 68 19.93 15.66 -42.65
CA PHE A 68 21.40 15.66 -42.51
C PHE A 68 21.77 16.52 -41.30
N VAL A 69 22.42 15.91 -40.31
CA VAL A 69 22.97 16.58 -39.13
C VAL A 69 24.41 16.21 -38.92
N SER A 70 25.17 17.09 -38.27
CA SER A 70 26.58 16.85 -37.95
C SER A 70 26.73 15.88 -36.77
N ASP A 71 27.88 15.21 -36.67
CA ASP A 71 28.27 14.39 -35.53
C ASP A 71 28.15 15.13 -34.20
N ASP A 72 28.33 16.45 -34.18
CA ASP A 72 28.21 17.28 -32.98
C ASP A 72 26.82 17.22 -32.35
N SER A 73 25.76 17.10 -33.17
CA SER A 73 24.38 16.96 -32.71
C SER A 73 24.19 15.64 -31.92
N LEU A 74 24.76 14.55 -32.43
CA LEU A 74 24.75 13.26 -31.72
C LEU A 74 25.59 13.32 -30.43
N VAL A 75 26.78 13.93 -30.49
CA VAL A 75 27.66 14.12 -29.30
C VAL A 75 26.93 14.89 -28.21
N GLN A 76 26.10 15.88 -28.56
CA GLN A 76 25.31 16.60 -27.59
C GLN A 76 24.22 15.70 -26.96
N CYS A 77 23.53 14.87 -27.73
CA CYS A 77 22.58 13.88 -27.20
C CYS A 77 23.27 12.89 -26.23
N ILE A 78 24.45 12.43 -26.57
CA ILE A 78 25.24 11.54 -25.71
C ILE A 78 25.61 12.22 -24.38
N LYS A 79 25.94 13.53 -24.41
CA LYS A 79 26.20 14.30 -23.17
C LYS A 79 24.94 14.42 -22.32
N ASP A 80 23.79 14.73 -22.93
CA ASP A 80 22.51 14.84 -22.22
C ASP A 80 22.12 13.52 -21.56
N ILE A 81 22.27 12.40 -22.29
CA ILE A 81 21.97 11.07 -21.77
C ILE A 81 22.88 10.74 -20.58
N ARG A 82 24.21 10.97 -20.71
CA ARG A 82 25.15 10.75 -19.60
C ARG A 82 24.81 11.58 -18.37
N PHE A 83 24.45 12.82 -18.58
CA PHE A 83 24.01 13.70 -17.50
C PHE A 83 22.75 13.16 -16.82
N ALA A 84 21.75 12.74 -17.59
CA ALA A 84 20.47 12.20 -17.08
C ALA A 84 20.66 10.83 -16.38
N LEU A 85 21.65 10.02 -16.81
CA LEU A 85 22.01 8.74 -16.19
C LEU A 85 23.03 8.90 -15.03
N GLU A 86 23.45 10.12 -14.71
CA GLU A 86 24.55 10.39 -13.75
C GLU A 86 25.87 9.63 -14.08
N ASP A 87 26.06 9.32 -15.35
CA ASP A 87 27.14 8.46 -15.86
C ASP A 87 28.45 9.23 -16.09
N SER A 88 28.96 9.89 -15.03
CA SER A 88 30.23 10.63 -15.08
C SER A 88 31.43 9.72 -15.39
N GLY A 89 31.37 8.48 -14.96
CA GLY A 89 32.38 7.44 -15.19
C GLY A 89 32.31 6.74 -16.55
N ARG A 90 31.29 7.05 -17.36
CA ARG A 90 31.00 6.37 -18.64
C ARG A 90 30.84 4.85 -18.47
N GLN A 91 30.29 4.47 -17.37
CA GLN A 91 30.06 3.07 -17.01
C GLN A 91 28.91 2.48 -17.82
N TYR A 92 27.82 3.24 -17.97
CA TYR A 92 26.61 2.80 -18.63
C TYR A 92 26.62 3.14 -20.13
N LEU A 93 26.92 4.38 -20.51
CA LEU A 93 26.97 4.79 -21.91
C LEU A 93 28.42 4.88 -22.38
N ARG A 94 28.89 3.80 -23.01
CA ARG A 94 30.29 3.65 -23.46
C ARG A 94 30.48 4.16 -24.89
N THR A 95 31.66 4.66 -25.16
CA THR A 95 32.08 5.06 -26.52
C THR A 95 32.96 3.96 -27.13
N ALA A 96 32.51 3.39 -28.23
CA ALA A 96 33.35 2.49 -29.07
C ALA A 96 34.03 3.35 -30.14
N ILE A 97 35.32 3.68 -29.89
CA ILE A 97 36.10 4.59 -30.75
C ILE A 97 36.03 4.12 -32.22
N GLY A 98 35.64 5.02 -33.12
CA GLY A 98 35.51 4.76 -34.56
C GLY A 98 34.33 3.88 -34.95
N ARG A 99 33.52 3.37 -34.00
CA ARG A 99 32.38 2.46 -34.28
C ARG A 99 31.05 3.00 -33.87
N GLY A 100 30.95 3.76 -32.74
CA GLY A 100 29.69 4.29 -32.25
C GLY A 100 29.58 4.28 -30.73
N TYR A 101 28.39 3.95 -30.22
CA TYR A 101 28.08 3.94 -28.79
C TYR A 101 27.37 2.64 -28.40
N SER A 102 27.51 2.21 -27.15
CA SER A 102 26.78 1.10 -26.56
C SER A 102 26.29 1.47 -25.19
N LEU A 103 25.06 1.06 -24.86
CA LEU A 103 24.43 1.24 -23.56
C LEU A 103 24.56 -0.08 -22.77
N HIS A 104 24.92 0.00 -21.50
CA HIS A 104 25.09 -1.14 -20.61
C HIS A 104 24.26 -0.93 -19.35
N GLY A 105 22.95 -1.12 -19.47
CA GLY A 105 22.03 -1.17 -18.35
C GLY A 105 21.93 -2.59 -17.80
N VAL A 106 21.74 -2.73 -16.51
CA VAL A 106 21.32 -4.02 -15.95
C VAL A 106 19.90 -4.26 -16.46
N SER A 107 19.75 -5.28 -17.30
CA SER A 107 18.41 -5.72 -17.71
C SER A 107 17.73 -6.24 -16.46
N GLU A 108 16.79 -5.48 -15.94
CA GLU A 108 15.79 -6.06 -15.08
C GLU A 108 14.90 -6.87 -16.03
N ILE A 109 15.13 -8.17 -16.08
CA ILE A 109 14.11 -9.08 -16.59
C ILE A 109 12.87 -8.69 -15.76
N PRO A 110 11.76 -8.28 -16.38
CA PRO A 110 10.53 -8.25 -15.65
C PRO A 110 10.46 -9.65 -15.06
N VAL A 111 10.49 -9.78 -13.73
CA VAL A 111 9.99 -10.98 -13.09
C VAL A 111 8.70 -11.21 -13.86
N GLU A 112 8.58 -12.35 -14.56
CA GLU A 112 7.30 -12.66 -15.23
C GLU A 112 6.26 -12.26 -14.22
N PRO A 113 5.41 -11.27 -14.50
CA PRO A 113 4.44 -10.86 -13.52
C PRO A 113 3.60 -12.11 -13.36
N GLY A 114 3.81 -12.82 -12.23
CA GLY A 114 2.89 -13.88 -11.86
C GLY A 114 1.57 -13.17 -11.94
N GLU A 115 0.78 -13.49 -12.95
CA GLU A 115 -0.32 -12.76 -13.56
C GLU A 115 -0.89 -11.72 -12.59
N LEU A 116 -0.46 -10.43 -12.74
CA LEU A 116 -1.02 -9.36 -11.93
C LEU A 116 -2.53 -9.46 -12.05
N PRO A 117 -3.27 -9.37 -10.95
CA PRO A 117 -4.72 -9.45 -11.01
C PRO A 117 -5.26 -8.44 -12.02
N LYS A 118 -6.16 -8.90 -12.86
CA LYS A 118 -6.79 -8.09 -13.91
C LYS A 118 -8.12 -7.56 -13.41
N LEU A 119 -8.31 -6.26 -13.53
CA LEU A 119 -9.54 -5.55 -13.19
C LEU A 119 -10.15 -4.95 -14.45
N TYR A 120 -11.40 -5.30 -14.72
CA TYR A 120 -12.22 -4.62 -15.71
C TYR A 120 -13.06 -3.54 -15.03
N ILE A 121 -13.07 -2.34 -15.59
CA ILE A 121 -13.94 -1.24 -15.14
C ILE A 121 -14.95 -0.94 -16.27
N SER A 122 -16.22 -1.22 -16.00
CA SER A 122 -17.28 -0.83 -16.94
C SER A 122 -17.57 0.66 -16.84
N MET A 123 -17.98 1.27 -17.94
CA MET A 123 -18.63 2.58 -17.91
C MET A 123 -19.86 2.48 -17.00
N LEU A 124 -19.96 3.32 -15.96
CA LEU A 124 -21.14 3.36 -15.10
C LEU A 124 -22.36 3.81 -15.92
N ARG A 125 -23.51 3.18 -15.66
CA ARG A 125 -24.73 3.44 -16.43
C ARG A 125 -25.58 4.50 -15.77
N ALA A 126 -25.89 5.59 -16.51
CA ALA A 126 -26.95 6.51 -16.12
C ALA A 126 -28.32 5.84 -16.32
N THR A 127 -29.19 5.87 -15.33
CA THR A 127 -30.52 5.20 -15.39
C THR A 127 -31.59 6.02 -16.09
N ALA A 128 -31.32 7.29 -16.41
CA ALA A 128 -32.19 8.17 -17.17
C ALA A 128 -31.39 8.77 -18.35
N HIS A 129 -32.09 9.15 -19.42
CA HIS A 129 -31.50 9.87 -20.55
C HIS A 129 -31.27 11.35 -20.19
N SER A 130 -30.45 11.59 -19.15
CA SER A 130 -30.02 12.91 -18.71
C SER A 130 -28.55 13.08 -19.08
N PRO A 131 -28.18 14.09 -19.88
CA PRO A 131 -26.77 14.39 -20.18
C PRO A 131 -25.95 14.62 -18.91
N GLU A 132 -26.51 15.28 -17.92
CA GLU A 132 -25.86 15.58 -16.64
C GLU A 132 -25.53 14.30 -15.86
N LEU A 133 -26.43 13.31 -15.81
CA LEU A 133 -26.17 12.02 -15.18
C LEU A 133 -25.17 11.19 -15.96
N ALA A 134 -25.14 11.31 -17.27
CA ALA A 134 -24.15 10.64 -18.12
C ALA A 134 -22.75 11.21 -17.86
N GLU A 135 -22.62 12.53 -17.76
CA GLU A 135 -21.36 13.21 -17.43
C GLU A 135 -20.86 12.79 -16.04
N ILE A 136 -21.70 12.77 -15.02
CA ILE A 136 -21.33 12.29 -13.69
C ILE A 136 -20.88 10.83 -13.72
N ALA A 137 -21.54 9.97 -14.46
CA ALA A 137 -21.18 8.57 -14.62
C ALA A 137 -19.80 8.41 -15.30
N GLU A 138 -19.51 9.23 -16.29
CA GLU A 138 -18.22 9.28 -17.00
C GLU A 138 -17.11 9.73 -16.03
N VAL A 139 -17.30 10.85 -15.33
CA VAL A 139 -16.32 11.37 -14.35
C VAL A 139 -16.03 10.34 -13.25
N ILE A 140 -17.04 9.65 -12.71
CA ILE A 140 -16.82 8.60 -11.70
C ILE A 140 -16.01 7.44 -12.32
N THR A 141 -16.29 7.06 -13.55
CA THR A 141 -15.56 5.98 -14.21
C THR A 141 -14.10 6.37 -14.46
N GLU A 142 -13.84 7.60 -14.89
CA GLU A 142 -12.48 8.15 -15.08
C GLU A 142 -11.70 8.17 -13.75
N GLU A 143 -12.31 8.66 -12.67
CA GLU A 143 -11.69 8.67 -11.35
C GLU A 143 -11.38 7.26 -10.83
N LEU A 144 -12.24 6.27 -11.11
CA LEU A 144 -11.97 4.86 -10.81
C LEU A 144 -10.77 4.34 -11.61
N ILE A 145 -10.70 4.64 -12.90
CA ILE A 145 -9.57 4.23 -13.76
C ILE A 145 -8.27 4.88 -13.27
N ILE A 146 -8.28 6.19 -13.00
CA ILE A 146 -7.11 6.94 -12.54
C ILE A 146 -6.66 6.46 -11.16
N GLY A 147 -7.60 6.30 -10.23
CA GLY A 147 -7.30 5.90 -8.85
C GLY A 147 -6.81 4.46 -8.73
N LEU A 148 -7.28 3.56 -9.62
CA LEU A 148 -6.95 2.13 -9.61
C LEU A 148 -5.87 1.74 -10.61
N SER A 149 -5.41 2.66 -11.46
CA SER A 149 -4.33 2.44 -12.45
C SER A 149 -2.97 2.15 -11.80
N PRO A 150 -1.93 1.74 -12.50
CA PRO A 150 -0.79 0.85 -12.14
C PRO A 150 -0.04 1.06 -10.82
N ARG A 151 -0.46 1.98 -9.98
CA ARG A 151 0.14 2.17 -8.64
C ARG A 151 -0.09 0.99 -7.69
N SER A 152 -1.04 0.10 -8.02
CA SER A 152 -1.57 -0.92 -7.08
C SER A 152 -1.13 -2.36 -7.38
N GLY A 153 -0.20 -2.58 -8.33
CA GLY A 153 0.13 -3.96 -8.75
C GLY A 153 -1.05 -4.69 -9.40
N LEU A 154 -1.82 -3.98 -10.22
CA LEU A 154 -3.07 -4.38 -10.84
C LEU A 154 -3.06 -3.98 -12.31
N ILE A 155 -3.55 -4.84 -13.19
CA ILE A 155 -3.79 -4.50 -14.60
C ILE A 155 -5.23 -4.03 -14.71
N VAL A 156 -5.41 -2.75 -15.06
CA VAL A 156 -6.74 -2.15 -15.27
C VAL A 156 -7.05 -2.13 -16.76
N THR A 157 -8.24 -2.60 -17.15
CA THR A 157 -8.75 -2.54 -18.52
C THR A 157 -10.19 -2.05 -18.55
N SER A 158 -10.56 -1.30 -19.58
CA SER A 158 -11.93 -0.94 -19.91
C SER A 158 -12.42 -1.60 -21.21
N ASP A 159 -11.61 -2.52 -21.77
CA ASP A 159 -11.95 -3.25 -23.00
C ASP A 159 -12.94 -4.37 -22.69
N GLU A 160 -14.16 -4.27 -23.25
CA GLU A 160 -15.24 -5.24 -23.04
C GLU A 160 -14.88 -6.65 -23.54
N GLU A 161 -13.99 -6.78 -24.53
CA GLU A 161 -13.56 -8.10 -25.03
C GLU A 161 -12.72 -8.83 -23.97
N GLN A 162 -12.00 -8.11 -23.14
CA GLN A 162 -11.16 -8.65 -22.06
C GLN A 162 -11.94 -8.96 -20.77
N ARG A 163 -13.20 -8.52 -20.67
CA ARG A 163 -14.03 -8.71 -19.46
C ARG A 163 -14.14 -10.16 -19.00
N LYS A 164 -14.05 -11.13 -19.89
CA LYS A 164 -14.18 -12.56 -19.58
C LYS A 164 -12.95 -13.16 -18.90
N ASP A 165 -11.80 -12.50 -19.06
CA ASP A 165 -10.50 -13.01 -18.61
C ASP A 165 -9.92 -12.20 -17.43
N VAL A 166 -10.78 -11.48 -16.69
CA VAL A 166 -10.37 -10.70 -15.53
C VAL A 166 -10.63 -11.42 -14.22
N ASP A 167 -9.84 -11.07 -13.20
CA ASP A 167 -10.07 -11.57 -11.85
C ASP A 167 -11.18 -10.80 -11.12
N TYR A 168 -11.33 -9.52 -11.44
CA TYR A 168 -12.36 -8.64 -10.89
C TYR A 168 -12.98 -7.75 -11.96
N ALA A 169 -14.24 -7.40 -11.75
CA ALA A 169 -14.94 -6.39 -12.54
C ALA A 169 -15.65 -5.38 -11.64
N ILE A 170 -15.59 -4.11 -12.00
CA ILE A 170 -16.38 -3.04 -11.37
C ILE A 170 -17.52 -2.70 -12.31
N ASP A 171 -18.74 -2.81 -11.80
CA ASP A 171 -19.97 -2.35 -12.44
C ASP A 171 -20.67 -1.34 -11.55
N GLY A 172 -21.47 -0.47 -12.16
CA GLY A 172 -22.23 0.50 -11.38
C GLY A 172 -23.30 1.23 -12.17
N ARG A 173 -24.08 2.03 -11.43
CA ARG A 173 -25.12 2.88 -12.02
C ARG A 173 -25.28 4.17 -11.24
N VAL A 174 -25.62 5.22 -11.97
CA VAL A 174 -25.94 6.54 -11.45
C VAL A 174 -27.42 6.82 -11.70
N SER A 175 -28.13 7.25 -10.68
CA SER A 175 -29.56 7.58 -10.72
C SER A 175 -29.84 8.84 -9.92
N GLN A 176 -30.92 9.55 -10.28
CA GLN A 176 -31.37 10.76 -9.59
C GLN A 176 -32.83 10.61 -9.17
N SER A 177 -33.15 11.12 -8.00
CA SER A 177 -34.54 11.23 -7.49
C SER A 177 -34.71 12.59 -6.83
N GLY A 178 -35.37 13.53 -7.55
CA GLY A 178 -35.42 14.92 -7.15
C GLY A 178 -34.01 15.54 -7.13
N GLU A 179 -33.64 16.14 -6.01
CA GLU A 179 -32.31 16.74 -5.81
C GLU A 179 -31.25 15.72 -5.34
N HIS A 180 -31.63 14.47 -5.12
CA HIS A 180 -30.73 13.44 -4.61
C HIS A 180 -30.11 12.61 -5.75
N LEU A 181 -28.79 12.58 -5.77
CA LEU A 181 -27.98 11.69 -6.57
C LEU A 181 -27.74 10.39 -5.81
N ARG A 182 -27.91 9.27 -6.49
CA ARG A 182 -27.62 7.94 -5.97
C ARG A 182 -26.67 7.22 -6.89
N VAL A 183 -25.51 6.83 -6.39
CA VAL A 183 -24.51 6.06 -7.12
C VAL A 183 -24.39 4.67 -6.48
N PHE A 184 -24.57 3.64 -7.26
CA PHE A 184 -24.36 2.25 -6.86
C PHE A 184 -23.13 1.71 -7.58
N VAL A 185 -22.20 1.12 -6.83
CA VAL A 185 -21.01 0.45 -7.38
C VAL A 185 -20.87 -0.92 -6.75
N GLN A 186 -20.50 -1.91 -7.54
CA GLN A 186 -20.22 -3.26 -7.08
C GLN A 186 -18.90 -3.78 -7.67
N LEU A 187 -18.19 -4.57 -6.87
CA LEU A 187 -17.03 -5.35 -7.25
C LEU A 187 -17.44 -6.81 -7.40
N ILE A 188 -17.18 -7.38 -8.56
CA ILE A 188 -17.57 -8.74 -8.92
C ILE A 188 -16.31 -9.56 -9.15
N ARG A 189 -16.27 -10.80 -8.67
CA ARG A 189 -15.21 -11.78 -9.00
C ARG A 189 -15.41 -12.29 -10.41
N GLY A 190 -14.42 -12.09 -11.29
CA GLY A 190 -14.55 -12.36 -12.72
C GLY A 190 -14.92 -13.82 -13.05
N LYS A 191 -14.29 -14.79 -12.40
CA LYS A 191 -14.49 -16.23 -12.70
C LYS A 191 -15.78 -16.81 -12.12
N SER A 192 -16.21 -16.36 -10.93
CA SER A 192 -17.40 -16.93 -10.24
C SER A 192 -18.65 -16.09 -10.45
N GLY A 193 -18.51 -14.81 -10.81
CA GLY A 193 -19.62 -13.86 -10.88
C GLY A 193 -20.14 -13.40 -9.54
N ASP A 194 -19.50 -13.81 -8.42
CA ASP A 194 -19.95 -13.44 -7.08
C ASP A 194 -19.67 -11.97 -6.81
N VAL A 195 -20.63 -11.30 -6.17
CA VAL A 195 -20.44 -9.93 -5.70
C VAL A 195 -19.57 -9.95 -4.45
N ALA A 196 -18.34 -9.44 -4.58
CA ALA A 196 -17.39 -9.34 -3.49
C ALA A 196 -17.67 -8.12 -2.59
N PHE A 197 -18.21 -7.05 -3.18
CA PHE A 197 -18.57 -5.82 -2.51
C PHE A 197 -19.66 -5.09 -3.29
N ALA A 198 -20.58 -4.42 -2.59
CA ALA A 198 -21.55 -3.52 -3.19
C ALA A 198 -21.87 -2.40 -2.19
N GLU A 199 -21.86 -1.16 -2.66
CA GLU A 199 -22.19 0.00 -1.84
C GLU A 199 -23.02 1.02 -2.64
N THR A 200 -23.76 1.83 -1.92
CA THR A 200 -24.57 2.91 -2.50
C THR A 200 -24.25 4.21 -1.79
N TRP A 201 -23.88 5.21 -2.57
CA TRP A 201 -23.69 6.59 -2.10
C TRP A 201 -24.92 7.40 -2.43
N ASN A 202 -25.33 8.23 -1.47
CA ASN A 202 -26.42 9.20 -1.65
C ASN A 202 -25.86 10.58 -1.32
N SER A 203 -26.04 11.54 -2.22
CA SER A 203 -25.60 12.93 -2.06
C SER A 203 -26.64 13.87 -2.65
N LEU A 204 -26.62 15.14 -2.27
CA LEU A 204 -27.33 16.17 -3.02
C LEU A 204 -26.55 16.45 -4.33
N MET A 205 -27.24 16.76 -5.39
CA MET A 205 -26.62 17.16 -6.65
C MET A 205 -25.65 18.35 -6.47
N SER A 206 -26.00 19.29 -5.60
CA SER A 206 -25.17 20.45 -5.25
C SER A 206 -23.88 20.10 -4.47
N GLU A 207 -23.78 18.89 -3.92
CA GLU A 207 -22.66 18.41 -3.11
C GLU A 207 -21.91 17.26 -3.79
N ALA A 208 -22.19 17.01 -5.05
CA ALA A 208 -21.68 15.85 -5.78
C ALA A 208 -20.24 16.03 -6.31
N GLU A 209 -19.63 17.22 -6.17
CA GLU A 209 -18.32 17.55 -6.74
C GLU A 209 -17.19 16.61 -6.27
N ASP A 210 -17.15 16.31 -4.96
CA ASP A 210 -16.14 15.41 -4.38
C ASP A 210 -16.51 13.92 -4.43
N LEU A 211 -17.74 13.59 -4.83
CA LEU A 211 -18.27 12.22 -4.79
C LEU A 211 -17.50 11.22 -5.66
N PRO A 212 -17.08 11.57 -6.90
CA PRO A 212 -16.28 10.65 -7.74
C PRO A 212 -15.00 10.20 -7.07
N ARG A 213 -14.25 11.14 -6.48
CA ARG A 213 -13.01 10.85 -5.76
C ARG A 213 -13.26 9.99 -4.52
N GLN A 214 -14.29 10.29 -3.73
CA GLN A 214 -14.64 9.49 -2.55
C GLN A 214 -14.98 8.04 -2.92
N ILE A 215 -15.70 7.84 -4.03
CA ILE A 215 -16.04 6.51 -4.54
C ILE A 215 -14.76 5.78 -4.96
N ALA A 216 -13.88 6.42 -5.74
CA ALA A 216 -12.63 5.81 -6.18
C ALA A 216 -11.71 5.42 -5.00
N GLU A 217 -11.53 6.31 -4.03
CA GLU A 217 -10.77 6.05 -2.80
C GLU A 217 -11.36 4.86 -2.01
N ARG A 218 -12.68 4.80 -1.91
CA ARG A 218 -13.37 3.71 -1.20
C ARG A 218 -13.21 2.38 -1.92
N VAL A 219 -13.38 2.37 -3.23
CA VAL A 219 -13.24 1.17 -4.07
C VAL A 219 -11.80 0.66 -4.07
N ASP A 220 -10.79 1.54 -4.12
CA ASP A 220 -9.38 1.16 -4.02
C ASP A 220 -9.08 0.41 -2.71
N ASN A 221 -9.52 0.95 -1.57
CA ASN A 221 -9.31 0.29 -0.28
C ASN A 221 -10.01 -1.07 -0.19
N VAL A 222 -11.22 -1.19 -0.71
CA VAL A 222 -11.96 -2.46 -0.77
C VAL A 222 -11.23 -3.46 -1.67
N LEU A 223 -10.82 -3.03 -2.84
CA LEU A 223 -10.14 -3.88 -3.81
C LEU A 223 -8.81 -4.42 -3.26
N ARG A 224 -8.01 -3.58 -2.61
CA ARG A 224 -6.76 -4.00 -1.94
C ARG A 224 -6.99 -5.13 -0.94
N VAL A 225 -8.01 -5.01 -0.09
CA VAL A 225 -8.36 -6.06 0.89
C VAL A 225 -8.76 -7.36 0.20
N HIS A 226 -9.57 -7.27 -0.86
CA HIS A 226 -10.03 -8.45 -1.59
C HIS A 226 -8.92 -9.12 -2.41
N MET A 227 -8.05 -8.33 -3.05
CA MET A 227 -6.91 -8.85 -3.81
C MET A 227 -5.95 -9.65 -2.94
N PHE A 228 -5.55 -9.13 -1.79
CA PHE A 228 -4.65 -9.83 -0.87
C PHE A 228 -5.25 -11.15 -0.38
N ASN A 229 -6.55 -11.17 -0.11
CA ASN A 229 -7.22 -12.39 0.34
C ASN A 229 -7.33 -13.43 -0.78
N PHE A 230 -7.73 -13.04 -1.99
CA PHE A 230 -8.02 -13.97 -3.08
C PHE A 230 -6.76 -14.55 -3.74
N ALA A 231 -5.75 -13.71 -4.00
CA ALA A 231 -4.51 -14.16 -4.65
C ALA A 231 -3.78 -15.21 -3.80
N GLY A 232 -3.76 -15.04 -2.48
CA GLY A 232 -3.07 -15.94 -1.57
C GLY A 232 -3.85 -17.21 -1.22
N GLU A 233 -5.19 -17.19 -1.30
CA GLU A 233 -6.06 -18.32 -0.92
C GLU A 233 -5.72 -19.60 -1.69
N LYS A 234 -5.32 -19.48 -2.94
CA LYS A 234 -4.93 -20.61 -3.82
C LYS A 234 -3.63 -21.32 -3.37
N HIS A 235 -2.85 -20.68 -2.50
CA HIS A 235 -1.49 -21.11 -2.14
C HIS A 235 -1.33 -21.47 -0.67
N ILE A 236 -2.41 -21.43 0.13
CA ILE A 236 -2.38 -21.63 1.59
C ILE A 236 -1.72 -22.96 1.95
N ASP A 237 -2.16 -24.05 1.32
CA ASP A 237 -1.76 -25.42 1.63
C ASP A 237 -0.52 -25.88 0.84
N ARG A 238 -0.02 -25.07 -0.08
CA ARG A 238 1.16 -25.41 -0.88
C ARG A 238 2.43 -25.10 -0.10
N LYS A 239 3.45 -25.93 -0.28
CA LYS A 239 4.77 -25.72 0.33
C LYS A 239 5.50 -24.55 -0.34
N ASN A 240 6.34 -23.85 0.41
CA ASN A 240 7.06 -22.68 -0.10
C ASN A 240 8.07 -22.99 -1.20
N ASP A 241 8.63 -24.19 -1.21
CA ASP A 241 9.55 -24.67 -2.25
C ASP A 241 8.87 -24.93 -3.61
N GLU A 242 7.56 -25.17 -3.61
CA GLU A 242 6.72 -25.38 -4.80
C GLU A 242 6.17 -24.09 -5.41
N LEU A 243 6.36 -22.93 -4.75
CA LEU A 243 5.80 -21.65 -5.13
C LEU A 243 6.88 -20.76 -5.76
N ASN A 244 6.55 -20.02 -6.80
CA ASN A 244 7.39 -18.94 -7.30
C ASN A 244 7.33 -17.71 -6.36
N THR A 245 8.17 -16.70 -6.60
CA THR A 245 8.24 -15.52 -5.72
C THR A 245 6.91 -14.78 -5.63
N GLN A 246 6.17 -14.61 -6.72
CA GLN A 246 4.86 -13.93 -6.71
C GLN A 246 3.81 -14.71 -5.93
N GLU A 247 3.78 -16.04 -6.07
CA GLU A 247 2.91 -16.92 -5.30
C GLU A 247 3.26 -16.88 -3.81
N LEU A 248 4.55 -16.76 -3.46
CA LEU A 248 5.02 -16.57 -2.08
C LEU A 248 4.57 -15.21 -1.52
N LEU A 249 4.68 -14.12 -2.30
CA LEU A 249 4.17 -12.80 -1.92
C LEU A 249 2.66 -12.84 -1.68
N ALA A 250 1.91 -13.46 -2.58
CA ALA A 250 0.46 -13.60 -2.45
C ALA A 250 0.08 -14.42 -1.20
N LYS A 251 0.75 -15.55 -0.95
CA LYS A 251 0.56 -16.37 0.25
C LYS A 251 0.84 -15.58 1.52
N ALA A 252 1.95 -14.86 1.57
CA ALA A 252 2.30 -14.04 2.73
C ALA A 252 1.29 -12.91 2.96
N ALA A 253 0.85 -12.21 1.91
CA ALA A 253 -0.17 -11.16 1.99
C ALA A 253 -1.50 -11.69 2.56
N TYR A 254 -1.93 -12.88 2.13
CA TYR A 254 -3.09 -13.55 2.68
C TYR A 254 -2.97 -13.78 4.19
N HIS A 255 -1.84 -14.32 4.63
CA HIS A 255 -1.62 -14.59 6.04
C HIS A 255 -1.45 -13.31 6.86
N MET A 256 -0.77 -12.28 6.33
CA MET A 256 -0.61 -10.98 7.00
C MET A 256 -1.92 -10.21 7.15
N SER A 257 -2.91 -10.46 6.29
CA SER A 257 -4.25 -9.85 6.43
C SER A 257 -5.03 -10.38 7.64
N ARG A 258 -4.62 -11.51 8.20
CA ARG A 258 -5.26 -12.18 9.34
C ARG A 258 -4.40 -12.03 10.59
N ILE A 259 -4.94 -11.39 11.62
CA ILE A 259 -4.23 -11.07 12.86
C ILE A 259 -4.21 -12.30 13.79
N GLN A 260 -3.44 -13.32 13.41
CA GLN A 260 -3.20 -14.51 14.24
C GLN A 260 -1.71 -14.87 14.18
N MET A 261 -1.12 -15.29 15.31
CA MET A 261 0.31 -15.58 15.42
C MET A 261 0.81 -16.61 14.40
N HIS A 262 0.08 -17.71 14.24
CA HIS A 262 0.43 -18.74 13.25
C HIS A 262 0.52 -18.17 11.82
N ASN A 263 -0.38 -17.29 11.43
CA ASN A 263 -0.38 -16.67 10.11
C ASN A 263 0.87 -15.80 9.88
N ARG A 264 1.34 -15.11 10.92
CA ARG A 264 2.56 -14.31 10.86
C ARG A 264 3.79 -15.17 10.56
N ASP A 265 3.92 -16.33 11.23
CA ASP A 265 5.06 -17.23 11.06
C ASP A 265 5.06 -17.82 9.64
N VAL A 266 3.91 -18.23 9.12
CA VAL A 266 3.77 -18.67 7.72
C VAL A 266 4.18 -17.58 6.73
N ALA A 267 3.76 -16.34 6.97
CA ALA A 267 4.15 -15.21 6.12
C ALA A 267 5.67 -14.94 6.19
N ARG A 268 6.26 -14.99 7.39
CA ARG A 268 7.70 -14.81 7.59
C ARG A 268 8.51 -15.85 6.82
N ASP A 269 8.13 -17.13 6.95
CA ASP A 269 8.83 -18.23 6.29
C ASP A 269 8.70 -18.13 4.77
N ALA A 270 7.53 -17.78 4.24
CA ALA A 270 7.34 -17.54 2.81
C ALA A 270 8.24 -16.39 2.29
N MET A 271 8.33 -15.28 3.04
CA MET A 271 9.18 -14.15 2.65
C MET A 271 10.66 -14.46 2.77
N THR A 272 11.08 -15.31 3.70
CA THR A 272 12.46 -15.76 3.80
C THR A 272 12.87 -16.50 2.52
N VAL A 273 12.04 -17.44 2.05
CA VAL A 273 12.29 -18.15 0.79
C VAL A 273 12.26 -17.20 -0.42
N ALA A 274 11.35 -16.22 -0.43
CA ALA A 274 11.29 -15.23 -1.50
C ALA A 274 12.58 -14.40 -1.60
N ILE A 275 13.13 -13.94 -0.46
CA ILE A 275 14.37 -13.16 -0.40
C ILE A 275 15.60 -14.01 -0.76
N GLU A 276 15.63 -15.30 -0.41
CA GLU A 276 16.72 -16.21 -0.81
C GLU A 276 16.78 -16.36 -2.34
N ARG A 277 15.63 -16.34 -3.02
CA ARG A 277 15.55 -16.43 -4.49
C ARG A 277 15.80 -15.08 -5.18
N GLU A 278 15.23 -14.03 -4.62
CA GLU A 278 15.31 -12.67 -5.16
C GLU A 278 15.74 -11.68 -4.05
N PRO A 279 17.05 -11.57 -3.77
CA PRO A 279 17.55 -10.75 -2.64
C PRO A 279 17.23 -9.26 -2.74
N GLU A 280 16.95 -8.76 -3.95
CA GLU A 280 16.60 -7.36 -4.21
C GLU A 280 15.10 -7.14 -4.47
N ASN A 281 14.25 -8.10 -4.12
CA ASN A 281 12.81 -7.90 -4.21
C ASN A 281 12.32 -7.01 -3.05
N ALA A 282 12.09 -5.73 -3.34
CA ALA A 282 11.72 -4.72 -2.35
C ALA A 282 10.43 -5.08 -1.58
N ILE A 283 9.45 -5.68 -2.26
CA ILE A 283 8.19 -6.09 -1.63
C ILE A 283 8.43 -7.24 -0.64
N ALA A 284 9.22 -8.24 -1.03
CA ALA A 284 9.58 -9.36 -0.14
C ALA A 284 10.33 -8.86 1.10
N LEU A 285 11.31 -7.96 0.93
CA LEU A 285 12.05 -7.33 2.03
C LEU A 285 11.11 -6.56 2.97
N ALA A 286 10.22 -5.72 2.41
CA ALA A 286 9.25 -4.96 3.18
C ALA A 286 8.26 -5.87 3.92
N MET A 287 7.69 -6.88 3.25
CA MET A 287 6.77 -7.83 3.88
C MET A 287 7.47 -8.62 4.99
N ARG A 288 8.73 -9.02 4.80
CA ARG A 288 9.52 -9.71 5.83
C ARG A 288 9.75 -8.82 7.06
N ALA A 289 10.09 -7.55 6.87
CA ALA A 289 10.19 -6.58 7.96
C ALA A 289 8.84 -6.36 8.67
N SER A 290 7.74 -6.28 7.91
CA SER A 290 6.39 -6.11 8.45
C SER A 290 5.95 -7.26 9.35
N THR A 291 6.40 -8.50 9.11
CA THR A 291 6.07 -9.64 10.01
C THR A 291 6.62 -9.42 11.42
N SER A 292 7.78 -8.77 11.56
CA SER A 292 8.38 -8.44 12.86
C SER A 292 7.66 -7.28 13.54
N VAL A 293 7.23 -6.26 12.79
CA VAL A 293 6.40 -5.15 13.31
C VAL A 293 5.06 -5.68 13.84
N ILE A 294 4.41 -6.60 13.13
CA ILE A 294 3.17 -7.24 13.60
C ILE A 294 3.41 -7.97 14.91
N SER A 295 4.58 -8.58 15.12
CA SER A 295 4.96 -9.21 16.39
C SER A 295 5.01 -8.22 17.54
N VAL A 296 5.58 -7.03 17.32
CA VAL A 296 5.59 -5.95 18.34
C VAL A 296 4.18 -5.58 18.75
N LEU A 297 3.29 -5.43 17.77
CA LEU A 297 1.88 -5.05 18.01
C LEU A 297 1.11 -6.10 18.82
N GLN A 298 1.40 -7.37 18.60
CA GLN A 298 0.67 -8.48 19.23
C GLN A 298 1.24 -8.91 20.57
N GLU A 299 2.57 -8.89 20.72
CA GLU A 299 3.26 -9.52 21.83
C GLU A 299 4.21 -8.57 22.57
N GLY A 300 4.37 -7.35 22.08
CA GLY A 300 5.33 -6.38 22.58
C GLY A 300 6.74 -6.54 21.98
N PRO A 301 7.58 -5.50 22.11
CA PRO A 301 8.90 -5.44 21.46
C PRO A 301 9.89 -6.48 21.93
N LYS A 302 9.70 -7.04 23.12
CA LYS A 302 10.59 -8.08 23.71
C LYS A 302 10.42 -9.46 23.07
N LYS A 303 9.35 -9.68 22.32
CA LYS A 303 9.03 -10.97 21.70
C LYS A 303 9.20 -10.97 20.18
N VAL A 304 9.87 -9.95 19.64
CA VAL A 304 10.20 -9.89 18.20
C VAL A 304 11.17 -11.03 17.87
N PRO A 305 10.85 -11.89 16.90
CA PRO A 305 11.68 -13.07 16.60
C PRO A 305 13.02 -12.71 15.96
N ASP A 306 13.14 -11.53 15.38
CA ASP A 306 14.32 -11.05 14.67
C ASP A 306 15.03 -9.93 15.44
N PRO A 307 16.37 -9.83 15.36
CA PRO A 307 17.09 -8.70 15.90
C PRO A 307 16.61 -7.37 15.27
N PRO A 308 16.38 -6.31 16.07
CA PRO A 308 15.91 -5.02 15.54
C PRO A 308 16.77 -4.49 14.39
N GLU A 309 18.08 -4.65 14.46
CA GLU A 309 19.03 -4.20 13.43
C GLU A 309 18.78 -4.87 12.09
N TYR A 310 18.45 -6.16 12.09
CA TYR A 310 18.10 -6.90 10.87
C TYR A 310 16.80 -6.40 10.24
N VAL A 311 15.78 -6.14 11.07
CA VAL A 311 14.49 -5.61 10.59
C VAL A 311 14.65 -4.22 10.00
N ILE A 312 15.46 -3.38 10.65
CA ILE A 312 15.79 -2.03 10.16
C ILE A 312 16.54 -2.10 8.83
N GLU A 313 17.51 -3.01 8.71
CA GLU A 313 18.25 -3.24 7.47
C GLU A 313 17.31 -3.63 6.32
N LEU A 314 16.42 -4.61 6.54
CA LEU A 314 15.45 -5.04 5.54
C LEU A 314 14.58 -3.88 5.03
N ALA A 315 14.04 -3.07 5.95
CA ALA A 315 13.20 -1.93 5.59
C ALA A 315 13.98 -0.84 4.84
N ASN A 316 15.22 -0.56 5.24
CA ASN A 316 16.06 0.43 4.54
C ASN A 316 16.48 -0.06 3.16
N ARG A 317 16.83 -1.35 3.00
CA ARG A 317 17.11 -1.94 1.70
C ARG A 317 15.91 -1.86 0.78
N ALA A 318 14.72 -2.22 1.28
CA ALA A 318 13.49 -2.13 0.50
C ALA A 318 13.26 -0.71 -0.05
N VAL A 319 13.43 0.32 0.80
CA VAL A 319 13.30 1.73 0.37
C VAL A 319 14.40 2.14 -0.59
N GLY A 320 15.65 1.67 -0.39
CA GLY A 320 16.75 1.92 -1.32
C GLY A 320 16.50 1.37 -2.72
N ILE A 321 15.69 0.31 -2.83
CA ILE A 321 15.34 -0.31 -4.12
C ILE A 321 14.08 0.34 -4.71
N ALA A 322 13.04 0.59 -3.90
CA ALA A 322 11.73 0.97 -4.40
C ALA A 322 10.99 1.99 -3.50
N SER A 323 11.54 3.20 -3.34
CA SER A 323 10.93 4.29 -2.56
C SER A 323 9.63 4.85 -3.16
N HIS A 324 9.31 4.48 -4.40
CA HIS A 324 8.08 4.85 -5.09
C HIS A 324 6.89 3.91 -4.78
N ILE A 325 7.09 2.87 -3.97
CA ILE A 325 6.04 1.95 -3.56
C ILE A 325 5.51 2.34 -2.17
N ASP A 326 4.23 2.63 -2.09
CA ASP A 326 3.53 3.07 -0.87
C ASP A 326 3.70 2.09 0.31
N PHE A 327 3.58 0.79 0.06
CA PHE A 327 3.75 -0.26 1.08
C PHE A 327 5.19 -0.32 1.61
N VAL A 328 6.19 -0.08 0.78
CA VAL A 328 7.60 -0.06 1.17
C VAL A 328 7.87 1.11 2.12
N MET A 329 7.36 2.30 1.79
CA MET A 329 7.45 3.48 2.64
C MET A 329 6.70 3.28 3.97
N LEU A 330 5.47 2.76 3.91
CA LEU A 330 4.69 2.40 5.10
C LEU A 330 5.49 1.50 6.03
N THR A 331 6.11 0.44 5.49
CA THR A 331 6.86 -0.53 6.29
C THR A 331 8.02 0.12 7.02
N ARG A 332 8.83 0.95 6.36
CA ARG A 332 9.94 1.64 7.03
C ARG A 332 9.43 2.60 8.11
N GLY A 333 8.35 3.32 7.85
CA GLY A 333 7.71 4.15 8.87
C GLY A 333 7.27 3.34 10.10
N CYS A 334 6.67 2.17 9.89
CA CYS A 334 6.33 1.27 11.00
C CYS A 334 7.56 0.79 11.77
N VAL A 335 8.62 0.39 11.07
CA VAL A 335 9.87 -0.04 11.70
C VAL A 335 10.48 1.09 12.54
N ARG A 336 10.55 2.31 12.02
CA ARG A 336 11.03 3.50 12.75
C ARG A 336 10.23 3.76 14.02
N MET A 337 8.91 3.74 13.91
CA MET A 337 8.02 4.00 15.05
C MET A 337 8.13 2.92 16.12
N TRP A 338 7.99 1.64 15.74
CA TRP A 338 7.86 0.56 16.69
C TRP A 338 9.17 0.03 17.27
N LEU A 339 10.28 0.12 16.54
CA LEU A 339 11.57 -0.39 17.01
C LEU A 339 12.51 0.73 17.53
N ASN A 340 12.36 1.96 17.03
CA ASN A 340 13.24 3.07 17.37
C ASN A 340 12.54 4.21 18.10
N ALA A 341 11.21 4.18 18.27
CA ALA A 341 10.39 5.30 18.74
C ALA A 341 10.62 6.61 17.96
N ASP A 342 11.08 6.50 16.69
CA ASP A 342 11.30 7.64 15.79
C ASP A 342 9.98 8.04 15.12
N HIS A 343 9.18 8.82 15.83
CA HIS A 343 7.88 9.30 15.33
C HIS A 343 8.02 10.28 14.17
N ASP A 344 9.03 11.12 14.17
CA ASP A 344 9.20 12.14 13.11
C ASP A 344 9.62 11.49 11.80
N GLY A 345 10.60 10.59 11.82
CA GLY A 345 10.97 9.80 10.66
C GLY A 345 9.86 8.89 10.16
N ALA A 346 9.07 8.30 11.08
CA ALA A 346 7.91 7.48 10.73
C ALA A 346 6.83 8.30 10.02
N ARG A 347 6.50 9.50 10.51
CA ARG A 347 5.53 10.42 9.89
C ARG A 347 5.97 10.86 8.49
N ALA A 348 7.25 11.12 8.30
CA ALA A 348 7.79 11.45 6.98
C ALA A 348 7.54 10.30 5.98
N ASP A 349 7.82 9.05 6.39
CA ASP A 349 7.57 7.88 5.57
C ASP A 349 6.08 7.62 5.31
N PHE A 350 5.22 7.78 6.33
CA PHE A 350 3.76 7.64 6.16
C PHE A 350 3.18 8.72 5.24
N ASN A 351 3.64 9.97 5.36
CA ASN A 351 3.22 11.03 4.45
C ASN A 351 3.69 10.74 3.02
N ARG A 352 4.91 10.23 2.84
CA ARG A 352 5.38 9.82 1.52
C ARG A 352 4.52 8.69 0.94
N ALA A 353 4.13 7.70 1.74
CA ALA A 353 3.20 6.66 1.31
C ALA A 353 1.84 7.24 0.88
N LEU A 354 1.34 8.29 1.56
CA LEU A 354 0.10 8.99 1.22
C LEU A 354 0.23 9.92 0.00
N GLU A 355 1.41 10.45 -0.29
CA GLU A 355 1.68 11.17 -1.55
C GLU A 355 1.60 10.21 -2.76
N ILE A 356 2.08 8.97 -2.60
CA ILE A 356 2.00 7.93 -3.63
C ILE A 356 0.58 7.43 -3.78
N SER A 357 -0.09 7.13 -2.66
CA SER A 357 -1.45 6.59 -2.60
C SER A 357 -2.29 7.32 -1.55
N PRO A 358 -2.98 8.42 -1.90
CA PRO A 358 -3.71 9.26 -0.94
C PRO A 358 -4.78 8.53 -0.13
N ALA A 359 -5.37 7.47 -0.69
CA ALA A 359 -6.39 6.66 -0.04
C ALA A 359 -5.82 5.50 0.79
N PHE A 360 -4.51 5.35 0.91
CA PHE A 360 -3.90 4.20 1.58
C PHE A 360 -4.23 4.18 3.08
N HIS A 361 -5.30 3.49 3.44
CA HIS A 361 -5.88 3.49 4.79
C HIS A 361 -4.89 3.04 5.87
N LEU A 362 -3.95 2.11 5.57
CA LEU A 362 -2.94 1.68 6.54
C LEU A 362 -1.95 2.82 6.86
N ALA A 363 -1.58 3.64 5.88
CA ALA A 363 -0.71 4.79 6.12
C ALA A 363 -1.44 5.85 6.97
N HIS A 364 -2.72 6.09 6.74
CA HIS A 364 -3.54 6.94 7.61
C HIS A 364 -3.64 6.38 9.03
N GLN A 365 -3.84 5.05 9.18
CA GLN A 365 -3.89 4.39 10.47
C GLN A 365 -2.60 4.59 11.26
N PHE A 366 -1.43 4.28 10.67
CA PHE A 366 -0.16 4.37 11.37
C PHE A 366 0.29 5.81 11.62
N LEU A 367 -0.09 6.73 10.74
CA LEU A 367 0.11 8.16 10.98
C LEU A 367 -0.73 8.63 12.18
N ALA A 368 -1.99 8.23 12.27
CA ALA A 368 -2.84 8.49 13.43
C ALA A 368 -2.29 7.82 14.71
N THR A 369 -1.78 6.60 14.60
CA THR A 369 -1.13 5.91 15.72
C THR A 369 0.07 6.71 16.22
N SER A 370 0.93 7.19 15.32
CA SER A 370 2.07 8.04 15.68
C SER A 370 1.62 9.34 16.35
N GLU A 371 0.58 10.00 15.85
CA GLU A 371 0.01 11.21 16.43
C GLU A 371 -0.51 10.97 17.85
N ILE A 372 -1.26 9.88 18.08
CA ILE A 372 -1.78 9.53 19.41
C ILE A 372 -0.65 9.20 20.38
N LEU A 373 0.30 8.34 19.99
CA LEU A 373 1.38 7.90 20.87
C LEU A 373 2.39 9.02 21.18
N SER A 374 2.45 10.06 20.35
CA SER A 374 3.30 11.24 20.58
C SER A 374 2.62 12.41 21.26
N GLY A 375 1.37 12.24 21.75
CA GLY A 375 0.65 13.25 22.53
C GLY A 375 -0.23 14.21 21.68
N GLU A 376 -0.28 14.05 20.35
CA GLU A 376 -1.14 14.83 19.47
C GLU A 376 -2.56 14.19 19.37
N HIS A 377 -3.18 13.91 20.51
CA HIS A 377 -4.38 13.06 20.61
C HIS A 377 -5.52 13.53 19.73
N GLU A 378 -5.84 14.84 19.74
CA GLU A 378 -6.93 15.39 18.93
C GLU A 378 -6.72 15.20 17.43
N ARG A 379 -5.49 15.45 16.97
CA ARG A 379 -5.12 15.28 15.57
C ARG A 379 -5.23 13.81 15.14
N GLY A 380 -4.75 12.91 16.00
CA GLY A 380 -4.88 11.48 15.79
C GLY A 380 -6.36 11.05 15.73
N ILE A 381 -7.22 11.50 16.65
CA ILE A 381 -8.67 11.22 16.65
C ILE A 381 -9.33 11.65 15.34
N GLN A 382 -9.04 12.88 14.86
CA GLN A 382 -9.62 13.38 13.60
C GLN A 382 -9.17 12.52 12.41
N ARG A 383 -7.91 12.13 12.40
CA ARG A 383 -7.38 11.26 11.34
C ARG A 383 -7.99 9.86 11.38
N VAL A 384 -8.15 9.27 12.57
CA VAL A 384 -8.81 7.95 12.71
C VAL A 384 -10.22 8.00 12.16
N LYS A 385 -11.01 9.02 12.51
CA LYS A 385 -12.36 9.18 11.97
C LYS A 385 -12.36 9.22 10.46
N LYS A 386 -11.46 10.01 9.85
CA LYS A 386 -11.34 10.12 8.39
C LYS A 386 -11.08 8.77 7.72
N PHE A 387 -10.12 7.97 8.21
CA PHE A 387 -9.83 6.71 7.53
C PHE A 387 -10.82 5.58 7.87
N ILE A 388 -11.54 5.65 8.99
CA ILE A 388 -12.66 4.74 9.26
C ILE A 388 -13.72 4.88 8.17
N ASP A 389 -14.03 6.11 7.76
CA ASP A 389 -14.99 6.37 6.68
C ASP A 389 -14.52 5.79 5.34
N LEU A 390 -13.21 5.73 5.10
CA LEU A 390 -12.61 5.13 3.92
C LEU A 390 -12.56 3.59 3.97
N SER A 391 -12.75 2.98 5.14
CA SER A 391 -12.60 1.53 5.33
C SER A 391 -13.98 0.84 5.42
N PRO A 392 -14.21 -0.27 4.69
CA PRO A 392 -15.45 -1.02 4.83
C PRO A 392 -15.56 -1.63 6.24
N ALA A 393 -16.77 -1.62 6.82
CA ALA A 393 -17.02 -2.27 8.11
C ALA A 393 -16.79 -3.79 8.10
N THR A 394 -16.71 -4.39 6.91
CA THR A 394 -16.34 -5.80 6.68
C THR A 394 -14.83 -6.04 6.71
N ASN A 395 -14.01 -4.98 6.79
CA ASN A 395 -12.57 -5.12 6.93
C ASN A 395 -12.25 -5.83 8.25
N PRO A 396 -11.49 -6.94 8.24
CA PRO A 396 -11.12 -7.66 9.46
C PRO A 396 -10.38 -6.79 10.49
N ARG A 397 -9.77 -5.69 10.06
CA ARG A 397 -9.07 -4.73 10.93
C ARG A 397 -9.97 -3.64 11.52
N TYR A 398 -11.23 -3.56 11.11
CA TYR A 398 -12.15 -2.49 11.55
C TYR A 398 -12.26 -2.38 13.09
N PRO A 399 -12.32 -3.48 13.88
CA PRO A 399 -12.29 -3.40 15.33
C PRO A 399 -11.05 -2.69 15.89
N HIS A 400 -9.86 -2.92 15.27
CA HIS A 400 -8.61 -2.27 15.68
C HIS A 400 -8.60 -0.76 15.38
N TYR A 401 -9.30 -0.31 14.34
CA TYR A 401 -9.49 1.12 14.08
C TYR A 401 -10.32 1.78 15.17
N LEU A 402 -11.39 1.12 15.59
CA LEU A 402 -12.20 1.57 16.73
C LEU A 402 -11.39 1.54 18.05
N THR A 403 -10.54 0.53 18.24
CA THR A 403 -9.64 0.47 19.40
C THR A 403 -8.66 1.65 19.42
N LEU A 404 -8.08 2.00 18.28
CA LEU A 404 -7.17 3.14 18.16
C LEU A 404 -7.92 4.46 18.43
N LEU A 405 -9.13 4.61 17.90
CA LEU A 405 -10.00 5.76 18.20
C LEU A 405 -10.28 5.87 19.69
N ALA A 406 -10.66 4.77 20.33
CA ALA A 406 -10.94 4.74 21.76
C ALA A 406 -9.70 5.10 22.59
N LEU A 407 -8.51 4.61 22.22
CA LEU A 407 -7.27 4.98 22.90
C LEU A 407 -7.01 6.49 22.83
N GLY A 408 -7.12 7.10 21.66
CA GLY A 408 -7.02 8.55 21.50
C GLY A 408 -8.07 9.29 22.36
N GLN A 409 -9.32 8.82 22.37
CA GLN A 409 -10.41 9.41 23.16
C GLN A 409 -10.17 9.30 24.68
N ILE A 410 -9.58 8.17 25.16
CA ILE A 410 -9.18 8.03 26.57
C ILE A 410 -8.16 9.12 26.94
N LEU A 411 -7.12 9.26 26.12
CA LEU A 411 -6.02 10.20 26.37
C LEU A 411 -6.45 11.66 26.24
N ALA A 412 -7.42 11.95 25.36
CA ALA A 412 -8.01 13.28 25.23
C ALA A 412 -9.09 13.59 26.29
N GLY A 413 -9.45 12.62 27.16
CA GLY A 413 -10.44 12.82 28.20
C GLY A 413 -11.90 12.68 27.75
N TYR A 414 -12.19 12.14 26.58
CA TYR A 414 -13.53 11.92 26.05
C TYR A 414 -14.16 10.62 26.58
N GLU A 415 -14.42 10.57 27.89
CA GLU A 415 -14.83 9.40 28.66
C GLU A 415 -15.99 8.61 28.03
N SER A 416 -17.11 9.29 27.79
CA SER A 416 -18.31 8.63 27.26
C SER A 416 -18.11 8.07 25.85
N ALA A 417 -17.41 8.81 25.00
CA ALA A 417 -17.11 8.39 23.65
C ALA A 417 -16.13 7.19 23.66
N ALA A 418 -15.10 7.23 24.51
CA ALA A 418 -14.14 6.15 24.66
C ALA A 418 -14.80 4.83 25.08
N VAL A 419 -15.71 4.87 26.05
CA VAL A 419 -16.47 3.68 26.49
C VAL A 419 -17.34 3.14 25.36
N GLN A 420 -18.06 3.99 24.63
CA GLN A 420 -18.91 3.56 23.53
C GLN A 420 -18.09 2.93 22.39
N THR A 421 -17.05 3.63 21.95
CA THR A 421 -16.21 3.20 20.84
C THR A 421 -15.45 1.89 21.16
N SER A 422 -14.86 1.79 22.36
CA SER A 422 -14.13 0.59 22.76
C SER A 422 -15.05 -0.62 22.97
N ARG A 423 -16.28 -0.39 23.44
CA ARG A 423 -17.30 -1.43 23.54
C ARG A 423 -17.68 -1.97 22.17
N GLU A 424 -17.95 -1.09 21.20
CA GLU A 424 -18.23 -1.50 19.83
C GLU A 424 -17.07 -2.31 19.24
N SER A 425 -15.82 -1.89 19.47
CA SER A 425 -14.64 -2.64 19.08
C SER A 425 -14.63 -4.05 19.66
N HIS A 426 -14.84 -4.18 20.97
CA HIS A 426 -14.90 -5.45 21.67
C HIS A 426 -16.06 -6.34 21.18
N ASP A 427 -17.25 -5.79 20.98
CA ASP A 427 -18.42 -6.54 20.51
C ASP A 427 -18.18 -7.15 19.11
N ARG A 428 -17.40 -6.46 18.27
CA ARG A 428 -17.01 -6.94 16.92
C ARG A 428 -15.86 -7.95 16.95
N ALA A 429 -14.97 -7.88 17.94
CA ALA A 429 -13.82 -8.79 18.09
C ALA A 429 -13.67 -9.25 19.55
N PRO A 430 -14.62 -10.07 20.08
CA PRO A 430 -14.70 -10.41 21.50
C PRO A 430 -13.54 -11.30 21.98
N ASN A 431 -12.81 -11.93 21.08
CA ASN A 431 -11.66 -12.75 21.41
C ASN A 431 -10.31 -12.02 21.25
N ASP A 432 -10.32 -10.80 20.73
CA ASP A 432 -9.10 -10.01 20.54
C ASP A 432 -8.65 -9.39 21.87
N HIS A 433 -7.42 -9.68 22.27
CA HIS A 433 -6.87 -9.24 23.55
C HIS A 433 -6.65 -7.74 23.62
N TRP A 434 -6.25 -7.10 22.48
CA TRP A 434 -6.04 -5.66 22.42
C TRP A 434 -7.36 -4.89 22.52
N CYS A 435 -8.42 -5.34 21.83
CA CYS A 435 -9.76 -4.77 21.94
C CYS A 435 -10.31 -4.86 23.39
N LYS A 436 -10.14 -6.02 24.04
CA LYS A 436 -10.50 -6.20 25.46
C LYS A 436 -9.74 -5.26 26.39
N PHE A 437 -8.42 -5.14 26.16
CA PHE A 437 -7.53 -4.36 27.01
C PHE A 437 -7.86 -2.86 26.97
N VAL A 438 -8.09 -2.31 25.79
CA VAL A 438 -8.51 -0.90 25.64
C VAL A 438 -9.93 -0.69 26.13
N TYR A 439 -10.84 -1.67 25.98
CA TYR A 439 -12.18 -1.58 26.56
C TYR A 439 -12.13 -1.60 28.10
N ALA A 440 -11.28 -2.42 28.70
CA ALA A 440 -11.08 -2.39 30.14
C ALA A 440 -10.58 -1.03 30.63
N THR A 441 -9.63 -0.44 29.92
CA THR A 441 -9.06 0.89 30.23
C THR A 441 -10.13 2.00 30.11
N ALA A 442 -10.96 1.98 29.07
CA ALA A 442 -12.04 2.94 28.89
C ALA A 442 -13.15 2.80 29.95
N ALA A 443 -13.53 1.57 30.28
CA ALA A 443 -14.61 1.27 31.22
C ALA A 443 -14.32 1.66 32.67
N ALA A 444 -13.07 1.98 33.02
CA ALA A 444 -12.66 2.42 34.36
C ALA A 444 -13.53 3.58 34.90
N SER A 445 -13.97 4.48 34.04
CA SER A 445 -14.84 5.60 34.41
C SER A 445 -16.29 5.20 34.65
N SER A 446 -16.69 3.92 34.44
CA SER A 446 -18.06 3.45 34.53
C SER A 446 -18.25 2.29 35.52
N PRO A 447 -18.48 2.55 36.81
CA PRO A 447 -18.74 1.50 37.80
C PRO A 447 -19.90 0.55 37.43
N LYS A 448 -20.88 1.04 36.67
CA LYS A 448 -21.99 0.22 36.16
C LYS A 448 -21.51 -0.91 35.23
N ILE A 449 -20.40 -0.72 34.53
CA ILE A 449 -19.81 -1.72 33.64
C ILE A 449 -18.85 -2.61 34.41
N THR A 450 -17.88 -2.03 35.14
CA THR A 450 -16.79 -2.74 35.80
C THR A 450 -17.26 -3.71 36.89
N THR A 451 -18.45 -3.50 37.45
CA THR A 451 -19.03 -4.40 38.46
C THR A 451 -19.77 -5.60 37.87
N THR A 452 -20.05 -5.62 36.55
CA THR A 452 -20.75 -6.75 35.92
C THR A 452 -19.92 -8.02 35.88
N GLN A 453 -20.60 -9.18 35.94
CA GLN A 453 -19.92 -10.48 35.90
C GLN A 453 -19.26 -10.75 34.54
N ASP A 454 -19.87 -10.26 33.45
CA ASP A 454 -19.33 -10.44 32.11
C ASP A 454 -18.04 -9.63 31.91
N PHE A 455 -17.99 -8.40 32.41
CA PHE A 455 -16.78 -7.59 32.39
C PHE A 455 -15.64 -8.25 33.17
N LYS A 456 -15.92 -8.78 34.37
CA LYS A 456 -14.91 -9.49 35.17
C LYS A 456 -14.38 -10.74 34.48
N ARG A 457 -15.25 -11.51 33.78
CA ARG A 457 -14.82 -12.65 32.98
C ARG A 457 -13.95 -12.22 31.81
N MET A 458 -14.32 -11.13 31.14
CA MET A 458 -13.54 -10.58 30.04
C MET A 458 -12.12 -10.21 30.49
N ILE A 459 -11.97 -9.49 31.62
CA ILE A 459 -10.65 -9.14 32.18
C ILE A 459 -9.79 -10.39 32.42
N VAL A 460 -10.32 -11.42 33.08
CA VAL A 460 -9.61 -12.66 33.36
C VAL A 460 -9.19 -13.40 32.09
N SER A 461 -9.95 -13.25 31.00
CA SER A 461 -9.66 -13.85 29.69
C SER A 461 -8.72 -13.02 28.81
N THR A 462 -8.25 -11.87 29.29
CA THR A 462 -7.34 -11.00 28.52
C THR A 462 -5.89 -11.40 28.81
N ASP A 463 -5.14 -11.75 27.75
CA ASP A 463 -3.76 -12.24 27.83
C ASP A 463 -2.76 -11.16 27.43
N LEU A 464 -2.88 -9.97 28.04
CA LEU A 464 -1.90 -8.91 27.92
C LEU A 464 -1.43 -8.50 29.31
N PRO A 465 -0.14 -8.25 29.55
CA PRO A 465 0.35 -7.81 30.84
C PRO A 465 -0.16 -6.41 31.18
N PHE A 466 -0.35 -6.14 32.47
CA PHE A 466 -0.71 -4.81 32.98
C PHE A 466 0.19 -3.71 32.45
N THR A 467 1.48 -4.03 32.28
CA THR A 467 2.53 -3.10 31.81
C THR A 467 2.59 -2.96 30.30
N HIS A 468 1.64 -3.52 29.54
CA HIS A 468 1.70 -3.54 28.07
C HIS A 468 1.81 -2.13 27.47
N PHE A 469 1.18 -1.14 28.06
CA PHE A 469 1.32 0.25 27.57
C PHE A 469 2.75 0.80 27.65
N ARG A 470 3.58 0.31 28.59
CA ARG A 470 5.00 0.71 28.69
C ARG A 470 5.86 0.19 27.55
N ASP A 471 5.43 -0.88 26.94
CA ASP A 471 6.13 -1.49 25.80
C ASP A 471 5.78 -0.80 24.46
N LEU A 472 4.79 0.10 24.45
CA LEU A 472 4.44 0.90 23.27
C LEU A 472 5.29 2.17 23.20
N PRO A 473 5.57 2.70 22.01
CA PRO A 473 6.47 3.84 21.82
C PRO A 473 5.79 5.18 22.14
N PHE A 474 5.26 5.34 23.36
CA PHE A 474 4.77 6.60 23.85
C PHE A 474 5.92 7.59 24.09
N THR A 475 5.76 8.83 23.66
CA THR A 475 6.73 9.90 23.95
C THR A 475 6.49 10.57 25.30
N ASN A 476 5.26 10.48 25.82
CA ASN A 476 4.86 11.09 27.08
C ASN A 476 4.57 10.01 28.14
N SER A 477 5.39 9.92 29.17
CA SER A 477 5.20 8.96 30.27
C SER A 477 3.88 9.18 31.02
N ARG A 478 3.36 10.42 31.05
CA ARG A 478 2.09 10.71 31.70
C ARG A 478 0.91 10.02 31.04
N ASP A 479 0.95 9.83 29.70
CA ASP A 479 -0.08 9.08 29.00
C ASP A 479 -0.12 7.64 29.44
N VAL A 480 1.06 7.02 29.60
CA VAL A 480 1.18 5.64 30.10
C VAL A 480 0.67 5.53 31.53
N GLU A 481 1.04 6.48 32.42
CA GLU A 481 0.56 6.52 33.81
C GLU A 481 -0.97 6.57 33.87
N VAL A 482 -1.59 7.46 33.06
CA VAL A 482 -3.06 7.60 32.99
C VAL A 482 -3.72 6.28 32.56
N LEU A 483 -3.16 5.60 31.57
CA LEU A 483 -3.69 4.33 31.06
C LEU A 483 -3.58 3.21 32.12
N GLU A 484 -2.46 3.13 32.83
CA GLU A 484 -2.24 2.15 33.92
C GLU A 484 -3.14 2.45 35.14
N GLU A 485 -3.28 3.71 35.56
CA GLU A 485 -4.21 4.11 36.61
C GLU A 485 -5.64 3.64 36.29
N ARG A 486 -6.06 3.81 35.05
CA ARG A 486 -7.38 3.36 34.58
C ARG A 486 -7.52 1.83 34.58
N LEU A 487 -6.52 1.09 34.14
CA LEU A 487 -6.54 -0.37 34.21
C LEU A 487 -6.67 -0.86 35.67
N ALA A 488 -5.94 -0.23 36.59
CA ALA A 488 -6.03 -0.56 38.01
C ALA A 488 -7.44 -0.28 38.56
N LEU A 489 -8.05 0.86 38.21
CA LEU A 489 -9.44 1.20 38.58
C LEU A 489 -10.46 0.24 37.98
N ALA A 490 -10.21 -0.30 36.80
CA ALA A 490 -11.04 -1.32 36.17
C ALA A 490 -10.94 -2.70 36.83
N GLY A 491 -9.99 -2.88 37.75
CA GLY A 491 -9.74 -4.15 38.42
C GLY A 491 -8.86 -5.11 37.60
N TYR A 492 -8.06 -4.58 36.65
CA TYR A 492 -7.10 -5.39 35.89
C TYR A 492 -5.97 -5.85 36.81
N PRO A 493 -5.54 -7.13 36.77
CA PRO A 493 -4.54 -7.67 37.71
C PRO A 493 -3.15 -7.05 37.42
N ALA A 494 -2.56 -6.43 38.44
CA ALA A 494 -1.23 -5.82 38.37
C ALA A 494 -0.06 -6.83 38.25
N THR A 495 -0.34 -8.14 38.43
CA THR A 495 0.65 -9.23 38.54
C THR A 495 0.66 -10.16 37.33
N SER A 496 0.03 -9.77 36.23
CA SER A 496 0.02 -10.58 35.01
C SER A 496 1.20 -10.28 34.09
#